data_b45e1d1a5ad8336d2fcfa5ac196f3e86
#
_entry.id   b45e1d1a5ad8336d2fcfa5ac196f3e86
#
_cell.length_a   1.000
_cell.length_b   1.000
_cell.length_c   1.000
_cell.angle_alpha   90.00
_cell.angle_beta   90.00
_cell.angle_gamma   90.00
#
_symmetry.space_group_name_H-M   'P 1'
#
loop_
_entity.id
_entity.type
_entity.pdbx_description
1 polymer ?
#
loop_
_entity_poly.entity_id
_entity_poly.type
_entity_poly.pdbx_seq_one_letter_code
_entity_poly.pdbx_strand_id
1 'polypeptide(L)'
;MRTTIYKETLEGRIVAIKTPRQLEPEPDIELIDHFLTEASTSLVMNHDNMVKLYGCCLETFIPILVYEFLSIGGLFQCLHDDVASSKCIKWGDRLRVATDIAYALSYMHNALLKPVVHRDVRSLSVLLDDSLRGKLANFGYSMSITPGETPQRFPVEGTPGYIDPDVETQEVTDKCDVYSFGVFVLELLTKRQPLEMARCGADLVDVFVSAVERNCMMGMIDNEVLEQASRDEIQRVAQLALLCVA
;
A
#
# COMPACT_ATOMS: atom_id res chain seq x y z
N MET A 1 -14.20 -5.00 -2.91
CA MET A 1 -13.09 -5.66 -3.64
C MET A 1 -13.67 -6.44 -4.80
N ARG A 2 -13.24 -6.17 -6.03
CA ARG A 2 -13.72 -6.84 -7.27
C ARG A 2 -12.83 -8.04 -7.67
N THR A 3 -11.95 -8.52 -6.78
CA THR A 3 -10.96 -9.58 -7.06
C THR A 3 -11.01 -10.70 -6.04
N THR A 4 -10.63 -11.90 -6.45
CA THR A 4 -10.44 -13.09 -5.60
C THR A 4 -9.01 -13.60 -5.74
N ILE A 5 -8.40 -14.01 -4.63
CA ILE A 5 -7.09 -14.63 -4.60
C ILE A 5 -7.24 -16.10 -4.21
N TYR A 6 -6.74 -16.99 -5.05
CA TYR A 6 -6.69 -18.44 -4.80
C TYR A 6 -5.26 -18.85 -4.47
N LYS A 7 -5.12 -19.76 -3.51
CA LYS A 7 -3.87 -20.48 -3.25
C LYS A 7 -3.91 -21.78 -4.02
N GLU A 8 -2.96 -21.96 -4.94
CA GLU A 8 -2.92 -23.14 -5.82
C GLU A 8 -1.49 -23.69 -5.93
N THR A 9 -1.38 -24.89 -6.50
CA THR A 9 -0.09 -25.48 -6.83
C THR A 9 0.08 -25.55 -8.34
N LEU A 10 1.06 -24.83 -8.86
CA LEU A 10 1.41 -24.83 -10.28
C LEU A 10 2.82 -25.38 -10.45
N GLU A 11 2.98 -26.46 -11.21
CA GLU A 11 4.29 -27.12 -11.47
C GLU A 11 5.09 -27.42 -10.19
N GLY A 12 4.39 -27.85 -9.12
CA GLY A 12 5.00 -28.18 -7.82
C GLY A 12 5.34 -26.97 -6.94
N ARG A 13 5.01 -25.75 -7.36
CA ARG A 13 5.20 -24.51 -6.61
C ARG A 13 3.86 -23.98 -6.13
N ILE A 14 3.81 -23.56 -4.87
CA ILE A 14 2.63 -22.85 -4.33
C ILE A 14 2.62 -21.43 -4.88
N VAL A 15 1.49 -21.00 -5.43
CA VAL A 15 1.28 -19.70 -6.08
C VAL A 15 0.00 -19.04 -5.55
N ALA A 16 -0.07 -17.70 -5.69
CA ALA A 16 -1.28 -16.93 -5.51
C ALA A 16 -1.84 -16.54 -6.87
N ILE A 17 -3.06 -16.98 -7.17
CA ILE A 17 -3.75 -16.68 -8.44
C ILE A 17 -4.77 -15.59 -8.17
N LYS A 18 -4.55 -14.41 -8.75
CA LYS A 18 -5.48 -13.27 -8.69
C LYS A 18 -6.40 -13.30 -9.91
N THR A 19 -7.70 -13.38 -9.64
CA THR A 19 -8.74 -13.39 -10.66
C THR A 19 -9.75 -12.28 -10.40
N PRO A 20 -10.48 -11.81 -11.41
CA PRO A 20 -11.67 -10.99 -11.18
C PRO A 20 -12.69 -11.81 -10.38
N ARG A 21 -13.37 -11.14 -9.46
CA ARG A 21 -14.53 -11.73 -8.79
C ARG A 21 -15.66 -11.77 -9.80
N GLN A 22 -16.05 -12.98 -10.22
CA GLN A 22 -17.08 -13.19 -11.22
C GLN A 22 -18.32 -12.34 -10.96
N LEU A 23 -18.97 -11.91 -12.11
CA LEU A 23 -20.42 -11.90 -12.19
C LEU A 23 -21.09 -10.65 -12.78
N GLU A 24 -20.41 -9.95 -13.67
CA GLU A 24 -21.16 -9.06 -14.56
C GLU A 24 -21.16 -9.69 -15.97
N PRO A 25 -22.31 -9.75 -16.67
CA PRO A 25 -22.39 -10.32 -18.02
C PRO A 25 -21.69 -9.42 -19.08
N GLU A 26 -21.33 -8.18 -18.72
CA GLU A 26 -20.59 -7.26 -19.55
C GLU A 26 -19.16 -7.03 -19.01
N PRO A 27 -18.16 -6.89 -19.90
CA PRO A 27 -16.80 -6.65 -19.48
C PRO A 27 -16.67 -5.28 -18.83
N ASP A 28 -16.26 -5.24 -17.55
CA ASP A 28 -15.91 -4.02 -16.84
C ASP A 28 -14.55 -3.51 -17.38
N ILE A 29 -14.59 -2.47 -18.23
CA ILE A 29 -13.40 -1.90 -18.87
C ILE A 29 -12.40 -1.38 -17.82
N GLU A 30 -12.89 -0.74 -16.76
CA GLU A 30 -12.01 -0.24 -15.67
C GLU A 30 -11.29 -1.41 -15.00
N LEU A 31 -11.96 -2.52 -14.79
CA LEU A 31 -11.35 -3.70 -14.19
C LEU A 31 -10.33 -4.37 -15.13
N ILE A 32 -10.60 -4.38 -16.44
CA ILE A 32 -9.64 -4.86 -17.46
C ILE A 32 -8.38 -3.99 -17.43
N ASP A 33 -8.53 -2.66 -17.49
CA ASP A 33 -7.41 -1.72 -17.48
C ASP A 33 -6.60 -1.84 -16.18
N HIS A 34 -7.28 -2.01 -15.03
CA HIS A 34 -6.64 -2.24 -13.76
C HIS A 34 -5.75 -3.50 -13.75
N PHE A 35 -6.26 -4.63 -14.26
CA PHE A 35 -5.49 -5.87 -14.35
C PHE A 35 -4.35 -5.79 -15.37
N LEU A 36 -4.55 -5.14 -16.51
CA LEU A 36 -3.50 -4.92 -17.52
C LEU A 36 -2.39 -4.00 -16.99
N THR A 37 -2.76 -2.93 -16.30
CA THR A 37 -1.82 -2.03 -15.63
C THR A 37 -1.01 -2.78 -14.57
N GLU A 38 -1.69 -3.59 -13.74
CA GLU A 38 -1.03 -4.39 -12.72
C GLU A 38 -0.06 -5.41 -13.35
N ALA A 39 -0.46 -6.10 -14.41
CA ALA A 39 0.40 -7.06 -15.13
C ALA A 39 1.63 -6.37 -15.72
N SER A 40 1.43 -5.29 -16.49
CA SER A 40 2.50 -4.57 -17.18
C SER A 40 3.49 -3.95 -16.21
N THR A 41 3.00 -3.36 -15.12
CA THR A 41 3.83 -2.79 -14.07
C THR A 41 4.61 -3.88 -13.33
N SER A 42 3.95 -4.96 -12.89
CA SER A 42 4.62 -6.05 -12.17
C SER A 42 5.69 -6.76 -12.99
N LEU A 43 5.55 -6.83 -14.32
CA LEU A 43 6.52 -7.48 -15.22
C LEU A 43 7.87 -6.73 -15.28
N VAL A 44 7.88 -5.43 -15.07
CA VAL A 44 9.12 -4.62 -15.10
C VAL A 44 9.72 -4.42 -13.71
N MET A 45 9.00 -4.80 -12.65
CA MET A 45 9.48 -4.70 -11.28
C MET A 45 10.38 -5.87 -10.91
N ASN A 46 11.56 -5.57 -10.38
CA ASN A 46 12.49 -6.57 -9.86
C ASN A 46 13.18 -6.04 -8.60
N HIS A 47 12.51 -6.18 -7.46
CA HIS A 47 13.00 -5.73 -6.17
C HIS A 47 12.49 -6.66 -5.05
N ASP A 48 13.31 -6.90 -4.02
CA ASP A 48 13.01 -7.86 -2.94
C ASP A 48 11.75 -7.48 -2.14
N ASN A 49 11.47 -6.18 -2.02
CA ASN A 49 10.30 -5.66 -1.30
C ASN A 49 9.10 -5.42 -2.22
N MET A 50 9.00 -6.16 -3.32
CA MET A 50 7.83 -6.20 -4.20
C MET A 50 7.35 -7.64 -4.38
N VAL A 51 6.04 -7.81 -4.50
CA VAL A 51 5.46 -9.14 -4.79
C VAL A 51 5.78 -9.53 -6.22
N LYS A 52 6.40 -10.69 -6.39
CA LYS A 52 6.87 -11.16 -7.70
C LYS A 52 5.73 -11.73 -8.52
N LEU A 53 5.51 -11.19 -9.70
CA LEU A 53 4.65 -11.79 -10.71
C LEU A 53 5.43 -12.92 -11.42
N TYR A 54 4.85 -14.14 -11.45
CA TYR A 54 5.41 -15.27 -12.18
C TYR A 54 4.91 -15.33 -13.64
N GLY A 55 3.70 -14.85 -13.88
CA GLY A 55 3.11 -14.81 -15.20
C GLY A 55 1.66 -14.35 -15.18
N CYS A 56 1.07 -14.25 -16.36
CA CYS A 56 -0.33 -13.93 -16.55
C CYS A 56 -0.94 -14.75 -17.68
N CYS A 57 -2.26 -14.99 -17.60
CA CYS A 57 -3.05 -15.52 -18.70
C CYS A 57 -3.85 -14.37 -19.30
N LEU A 58 -3.69 -14.16 -20.62
CA LEU A 58 -4.38 -13.12 -21.40
C LEU A 58 -5.46 -13.70 -22.32
N GLU A 59 -5.78 -14.99 -22.20
CA GLU A 59 -6.80 -15.66 -23.01
C GLU A 59 -8.22 -15.41 -22.49
N THR A 60 -8.36 -14.80 -21.30
CA THR A 60 -9.62 -14.41 -20.68
C THR A 60 -9.88 -12.92 -20.89
N PHE A 61 -11.15 -12.48 -20.84
CA PHE A 61 -11.51 -11.05 -20.98
C PHE A 61 -10.77 -10.15 -19.99
N ILE A 62 -10.63 -10.62 -18.74
CA ILE A 62 -9.83 -9.95 -17.72
C ILE A 62 -8.65 -10.86 -17.44
N PRO A 63 -7.41 -10.37 -17.48
CA PRO A 63 -6.24 -11.19 -17.23
C PRO A 63 -6.29 -11.93 -15.89
N ILE A 64 -5.71 -13.13 -15.85
CA ILE A 64 -5.46 -13.86 -14.60
C ILE A 64 -3.99 -13.68 -14.27
N LEU A 65 -3.69 -13.25 -13.05
CA LEU A 65 -2.31 -12.98 -12.62
C LEU A 65 -1.83 -14.03 -11.63
N VAL A 66 -0.60 -14.52 -11.84
CA VAL A 66 0.01 -15.57 -11.01
C VAL A 66 1.23 -14.99 -10.29
N TYR A 67 1.13 -14.93 -8.97
CA TYR A 67 2.15 -14.35 -8.09
C TYR A 67 2.82 -15.38 -7.19
N GLU A 68 3.96 -15.00 -6.61
CA GLU A 68 4.50 -15.71 -5.46
C GLU A 68 3.46 -15.78 -4.33
N PHE A 69 3.42 -16.91 -3.63
CA PHE A 69 2.54 -17.08 -2.48
C PHE A 69 3.29 -16.70 -1.19
N LEU A 70 2.72 -15.77 -0.44
CA LEU A 70 3.25 -15.31 0.84
C LEU A 70 2.36 -15.85 1.98
N SER A 71 2.92 -16.70 2.83
CA SER A 71 2.16 -17.51 3.78
C SER A 71 1.57 -16.71 4.93
N ILE A 72 2.21 -15.61 5.32
CA ILE A 72 1.71 -14.72 6.39
C ILE A 72 0.46 -13.97 5.92
N GLY A 73 0.46 -13.51 4.65
CA GLY A 73 -0.66 -12.77 4.06
C GLY A 73 -0.52 -11.26 4.20
N GLY A 74 -1.64 -10.56 4.29
CA GLY A 74 -1.68 -9.09 4.27
C GLY A 74 -1.32 -8.44 5.60
N LEU A 75 -0.58 -7.35 5.54
CA LEU A 75 -0.27 -6.52 6.70
C LEU A 75 -1.53 -5.99 7.39
N PHE A 76 -2.54 -5.58 6.60
CA PHE A 76 -3.80 -5.06 7.14
C PHE A 76 -4.44 -6.04 8.11
N GLN A 77 -4.52 -7.33 7.76
CA GLN A 77 -5.09 -8.37 8.62
C GLN A 77 -4.26 -8.55 9.89
N CYS A 78 -2.93 -8.53 9.78
CA CYS A 78 -2.04 -8.65 10.94
C CYS A 78 -2.12 -7.45 11.88
N LEU A 79 -2.46 -6.26 11.35
CA LEU A 79 -2.53 -5.02 12.12
C LEU A 79 -3.91 -4.81 12.77
N HIS A 80 -5.01 -5.12 12.04
CA HIS A 80 -6.36 -4.72 12.42
C HIS A 80 -7.29 -5.88 12.82
N ASP A 81 -6.93 -7.13 12.54
CA ASP A 81 -7.81 -8.26 12.79
C ASP A 81 -7.50 -8.90 14.15
N ASP A 82 -8.39 -8.70 15.13
CA ASP A 82 -8.23 -9.21 16.50
C ASP A 82 -8.30 -10.74 16.57
N VAL A 83 -8.93 -11.41 15.59
CA VAL A 83 -9.03 -12.87 15.52
C VAL A 83 -7.73 -13.50 15.03
N ALA A 84 -6.95 -12.77 14.22
CA ALA A 84 -5.63 -13.19 13.77
C ALA A 84 -4.51 -12.96 14.82
N SER A 85 -4.87 -12.59 16.03
CA SER A 85 -3.98 -12.14 17.13
C SER A 85 -2.86 -13.11 17.55
N SER A 86 -2.82 -14.34 17.03
CA SER A 86 -1.64 -15.20 17.15
C SER A 86 -0.42 -14.74 16.33
N LYS A 87 -0.61 -13.74 15.42
CA LYS A 87 0.41 -13.14 14.55
C LYS A 87 0.50 -11.62 14.73
N CYS A 88 0.36 -11.14 15.97
CA CYS A 88 0.49 -9.72 16.24
C CYS A 88 1.85 -9.20 15.76
N ILE A 89 1.83 -8.24 14.84
CA ILE A 89 3.04 -7.61 14.32
C ILE A 89 3.55 -6.58 15.33
N LYS A 90 4.71 -6.89 15.96
CA LYS A 90 5.34 -6.05 16.96
C LYS A 90 5.82 -4.73 16.38
N TRP A 91 6.05 -3.75 17.24
CA TRP A 91 6.52 -2.44 16.80
C TRP A 91 7.79 -2.49 15.94
N GLY A 92 8.80 -3.26 16.34
CA GLY A 92 10.02 -3.43 15.55
C GLY A 92 9.77 -4.01 14.16
N ASP A 93 8.77 -4.90 14.01
CA ASP A 93 8.38 -5.45 12.72
C ASP A 93 7.62 -4.41 11.88
N ARG A 94 6.75 -3.58 12.51
CA ARG A 94 6.07 -2.47 11.82
C ARG A 94 7.07 -1.48 11.23
N LEU A 95 8.12 -1.12 11.98
CA LEU A 95 9.20 -0.25 11.49
C LEU A 95 9.99 -0.87 10.35
N ARG A 96 10.28 -2.18 10.44
CA ARG A 96 10.95 -2.92 9.37
C ARG A 96 10.10 -2.91 8.10
N VAL A 97 8.80 -3.20 8.22
CA VAL A 97 7.86 -3.14 7.10
C VAL A 97 7.80 -1.74 6.50
N ALA A 98 7.72 -0.69 7.32
CA ALA A 98 7.75 0.69 6.80
C ALA A 98 9.04 0.96 6.01
N THR A 99 10.18 0.50 6.51
CA THR A 99 11.47 0.63 5.82
C THR A 99 11.49 -0.15 4.51
N ASP A 100 10.96 -1.38 4.49
CA ASP A 100 10.86 -2.21 3.29
C ASP A 100 10.01 -1.53 2.19
N ILE A 101 8.88 -0.92 2.58
CA ILE A 101 8.02 -0.20 1.64
C ILE A 101 8.68 1.09 1.16
N ALA A 102 9.41 1.81 2.01
CA ALA A 102 10.20 2.98 1.58
C ALA A 102 11.25 2.60 0.53
N TYR A 103 11.94 1.45 0.67
CA TYR A 103 12.85 0.94 -0.34
C TYR A 103 12.15 0.58 -1.65
N ALA A 104 10.97 -0.08 -1.58
CA ALA A 104 10.17 -0.38 -2.76
C ALA A 104 9.78 0.89 -3.52
N LEU A 105 9.28 1.93 -2.83
CA LEU A 105 8.92 3.21 -3.43
C LEU A 105 10.14 3.93 -4.02
N SER A 106 11.26 3.96 -3.29
CA SER A 106 12.51 4.52 -3.80
C SER A 106 12.97 3.84 -5.09
N TYR A 107 12.83 2.50 -5.19
CA TYR A 107 13.11 1.77 -6.43
C TYR A 107 12.17 2.19 -7.56
N MET A 108 10.86 2.28 -7.32
CA MET A 108 9.86 2.68 -8.33
C MET A 108 10.13 4.09 -8.87
N HIS A 109 10.47 5.00 -7.98
CA HIS A 109 10.64 6.42 -8.32
C HIS A 109 12.00 6.73 -8.96
N ASN A 110 13.08 5.98 -8.63
CA ASN A 110 14.43 6.39 -8.98
C ASN A 110 15.25 5.36 -9.76
N ALA A 111 14.94 4.07 -9.67
CA ALA A 111 15.78 3.04 -10.27
C ALA A 111 15.31 2.60 -11.66
N LEU A 112 14.07 2.91 -12.02
CA LEU A 112 13.49 2.55 -13.31
C LEU A 112 13.83 3.61 -14.37
N LEU A 113 13.91 3.17 -15.64
CA LEU A 113 14.13 4.06 -16.76
C LEU A 113 13.05 5.15 -16.90
N LYS A 114 11.81 4.78 -16.58
CA LYS A 114 10.68 5.69 -16.39
C LYS A 114 10.21 5.52 -14.96
N PRO A 115 10.21 6.59 -14.15
CA PRO A 115 9.64 6.56 -12.81
C PRO A 115 8.19 6.05 -12.83
N VAL A 116 7.84 5.25 -11.85
CA VAL A 116 6.47 4.71 -11.69
C VAL A 116 5.94 5.15 -10.34
N VAL A 117 4.75 5.75 -10.32
CA VAL A 117 4.00 6.10 -9.10
C VAL A 117 2.99 5.00 -8.82
N HIS A 118 2.91 4.56 -7.57
CA HIS A 118 2.04 3.44 -7.15
C HIS A 118 0.57 3.84 -7.04
N ARG A 119 0.28 5.02 -6.45
CA ARG A 119 -1.04 5.64 -6.28
C ARG A 119 -2.00 4.96 -5.29
N ASP A 120 -1.63 3.82 -4.69
CA ASP A 120 -2.46 3.14 -3.67
C ASP A 120 -1.60 2.52 -2.55
N VAL A 121 -0.66 3.32 -2.01
CA VAL A 121 0.21 2.89 -0.89
C VAL A 121 -0.59 2.90 0.40
N ARG A 122 -0.80 1.71 0.99
CA ARG A 122 -1.57 1.51 2.23
C ARG A 122 -1.34 0.11 2.79
N SER A 123 -1.78 -0.17 4.00
CA SER A 123 -1.59 -1.49 4.65
C SER A 123 -2.20 -2.66 3.87
N LEU A 124 -3.30 -2.46 3.12
CA LEU A 124 -3.91 -3.48 2.23
C LEU A 124 -3.07 -3.77 0.98
N SER A 125 -2.15 -2.88 0.60
CA SER A 125 -1.23 -3.07 -0.53
C SER A 125 0.11 -3.68 -0.10
N VAL A 126 0.24 -4.06 1.18
CA VAL A 126 1.45 -4.67 1.73
C VAL A 126 1.17 -6.11 2.14
N LEU A 127 1.98 -7.04 1.63
CA LEU A 127 1.99 -8.44 2.05
C LEU A 127 3.27 -8.73 2.85
N LEU A 128 3.22 -9.78 3.69
CA LEU A 128 4.31 -10.20 4.55
C LEU A 128 4.82 -11.58 4.14
N ASP A 129 6.14 -11.70 4.01
CA ASP A 129 6.78 -13.00 3.83
C ASP A 129 6.96 -13.74 5.18
N ASP A 130 7.53 -14.94 5.13
CA ASP A 130 7.74 -15.81 6.32
C ASP A 130 8.64 -15.18 7.38
N SER A 131 9.45 -14.18 7.03
CA SER A 131 10.34 -13.42 7.90
C SER A 131 9.75 -12.09 8.36
N LEU A 132 8.44 -11.84 8.12
CA LEU A 132 7.75 -10.56 8.37
C LEU A 132 8.39 -9.39 7.61
N ARG A 133 8.95 -9.64 6.41
CA ARG A 133 9.41 -8.56 5.52
C ARG A 133 8.25 -8.07 4.69
N GLY A 134 8.18 -6.75 4.52
CA GLY A 134 7.16 -6.10 3.74
C GLY A 134 7.41 -6.21 2.23
N LYS A 135 6.38 -6.59 1.48
CA LYS A 135 6.37 -6.60 0.04
C LYS A 135 5.19 -5.80 -0.50
N LEU A 136 5.48 -4.79 -1.32
CA LEU A 136 4.47 -3.95 -1.98
C LEU A 136 3.79 -4.73 -3.11
N ALA A 137 2.48 -4.59 -3.22
CA ALA A 137 1.59 -5.27 -4.17
C ALA A 137 0.50 -4.31 -4.68
N ASN A 138 -0.40 -4.80 -5.54
CA ASN A 138 -1.56 -4.06 -6.06
C ASN A 138 -1.18 -2.88 -6.96
N PHE A 139 -0.43 -3.11 -8.02
CA PHE A 139 0.03 -2.11 -8.98
C PHE A 139 -1.03 -1.67 -10.00
N GLY A 140 -2.30 -2.00 -9.81
CA GLY A 140 -3.37 -1.74 -10.79
C GLY A 140 -3.70 -0.25 -10.99
N TYR A 141 -3.32 0.62 -10.05
CA TYR A 141 -3.42 2.08 -10.18
C TYR A 141 -2.11 2.74 -10.58
N SER A 142 -1.04 1.97 -10.72
CA SER A 142 0.30 2.51 -10.96
C SER A 142 0.40 3.19 -12.32
N MET A 143 1.23 4.23 -12.39
CA MET A 143 1.42 5.02 -13.59
C MET A 143 2.87 5.38 -13.80
N SER A 144 3.36 5.23 -15.04
CA SER A 144 4.69 5.73 -15.42
C SER A 144 4.63 7.23 -15.68
N ILE A 145 5.59 7.97 -15.13
CA ILE A 145 5.77 9.40 -15.38
C ILE A 145 6.94 9.58 -16.36
N THR A 146 6.72 10.32 -17.44
CA THR A 146 7.82 10.68 -18.35
C THR A 146 8.39 12.04 -17.93
N PRO A 147 9.66 12.11 -17.50
CA PRO A 147 10.29 13.38 -17.15
C PRO A 147 10.25 14.37 -18.33
N GLY A 148 9.71 15.57 -18.09
CA GLY A 148 9.66 16.66 -19.09
C GLY A 148 8.48 16.62 -20.04
N GLU A 149 7.58 15.65 -19.96
CA GLU A 149 6.27 15.74 -20.60
C GLU A 149 5.35 16.66 -19.78
N THR A 150 4.45 17.37 -20.50
CA THR A 150 3.45 18.21 -19.85
C THR A 150 2.58 17.30 -18.97
N PRO A 151 2.46 17.58 -17.70
CA PRO A 151 1.67 16.77 -16.81
C PRO A 151 0.24 16.68 -17.30
N GLN A 152 -0.25 15.47 -17.49
CA GLN A 152 -1.63 15.25 -17.84
C GLN A 152 -2.46 15.19 -16.55
N ARG A 153 -3.61 15.82 -16.54
CA ARG A 153 -4.58 15.64 -15.47
C ARG A 153 -5.18 14.24 -15.61
N PHE A 154 -4.83 13.38 -14.69
CA PHE A 154 -5.43 12.06 -14.58
C PHE A 154 -6.54 12.06 -13.53
N PRO A 155 -7.50 11.13 -13.63
CA PRO A 155 -8.47 10.94 -12.57
C PRO A 155 -7.77 10.72 -11.21
N VAL A 156 -8.33 11.29 -10.15
CA VAL A 156 -7.89 11.02 -8.79
C VAL A 156 -8.23 9.55 -8.49
N GLU A 157 -7.20 8.73 -8.35
CA GLU A 157 -7.34 7.32 -8.04
C GLU A 157 -6.57 7.00 -6.76
N GLY A 158 -7.02 5.97 -6.06
CA GLY A 158 -6.45 5.56 -4.79
C GLY A 158 -7.52 5.30 -3.74
N THR A 159 -7.10 5.15 -2.49
CA THR A 159 -8.00 4.85 -1.39
C THR A 159 -8.26 6.10 -0.54
N PRO A 160 -9.53 6.48 -0.32
CA PRO A 160 -9.86 7.59 0.57
C PRO A 160 -9.17 7.47 1.94
N GLY A 161 -8.67 8.59 2.44
CA GLY A 161 -7.88 8.66 3.67
C GLY A 161 -6.37 8.44 3.48
N TYR A 162 -5.91 8.03 2.26
CA TYR A 162 -4.49 7.95 1.90
C TYR A 162 -4.15 8.84 0.70
N ILE A 163 -5.15 9.41 0.03
CA ILE A 163 -4.98 10.28 -1.13
C ILE A 163 -4.49 11.65 -0.65
N ASP A 164 -3.44 12.15 -1.29
CA ASP A 164 -2.96 13.50 -1.09
C ASP A 164 -4.05 14.50 -1.50
N PRO A 165 -4.52 15.38 -0.61
CA PRO A 165 -5.56 16.35 -0.92
C PRO A 165 -5.16 17.31 -2.06
N ASP A 166 -3.88 17.53 -2.27
CA ASP A 166 -3.38 18.38 -3.33
C ASP A 166 -3.49 17.76 -4.74
N VAL A 167 -3.67 16.44 -4.83
CA VAL A 167 -3.80 15.70 -6.11
C VAL A 167 -5.01 16.17 -6.94
N GLU A 168 -6.06 16.67 -6.33
CA GLU A 168 -7.22 17.23 -7.05
C GLU A 168 -6.88 18.49 -7.86
N THR A 169 -5.84 19.21 -7.44
CA THR A 169 -5.41 20.48 -8.04
C THR A 169 -4.08 20.39 -8.76
N GLN A 170 -3.30 19.36 -8.48
CA GLN A 170 -1.94 19.17 -8.97
C GLN A 170 -1.83 17.96 -9.91
N GLU A 171 -0.67 17.83 -10.45
CA GLU A 171 -0.26 16.73 -11.31
C GLU A 171 0.14 15.52 -10.48
N VAL A 172 -0.11 14.32 -10.99
CA VAL A 172 0.36 13.09 -10.34
C VAL A 172 1.89 13.06 -10.39
N THR A 173 2.52 13.03 -9.23
CA THR A 173 3.96 12.93 -9.05
C THR A 173 4.30 11.85 -8.02
N ASP A 174 5.58 11.55 -7.85
CA ASP A 174 6.08 10.68 -6.77
C ASP A 174 5.67 11.16 -5.37
N LYS A 175 5.34 12.46 -5.21
CA LYS A 175 4.88 13.04 -3.95
C LYS A 175 3.57 12.46 -3.47
N CYS A 176 2.69 12.04 -4.38
CA CYS A 176 1.45 11.35 -4.01
C CYS A 176 1.72 10.07 -3.20
N ASP A 177 2.74 9.28 -3.60
CA ASP A 177 3.15 8.09 -2.87
C ASP A 177 3.84 8.44 -1.55
N VAL A 178 4.59 9.56 -1.50
CA VAL A 178 5.21 10.04 -0.25
C VAL A 178 4.14 10.43 0.76
N TYR A 179 3.09 11.15 0.35
CA TYR A 179 1.96 11.48 1.22
C TYR A 179 1.27 10.20 1.72
N SER A 180 0.89 9.30 0.81
CA SER A 180 0.25 8.02 1.16
C SER A 180 1.12 7.19 2.11
N PHE A 181 2.45 7.21 1.93
CA PHE A 181 3.40 6.56 2.82
C PHE A 181 3.40 7.22 4.22
N GLY A 182 3.31 8.54 4.30
CA GLY A 182 3.15 9.26 5.58
C GLY A 182 1.90 8.80 6.34
N VAL A 183 0.75 8.73 5.65
CA VAL A 183 -0.49 8.20 6.23
C VAL A 183 -0.34 6.73 6.67
N PHE A 184 0.31 5.91 5.86
CA PHE A 184 0.63 4.52 6.20
C PHE A 184 1.48 4.42 7.48
N VAL A 185 2.47 5.27 7.67
CA VAL A 185 3.26 5.32 8.91
C VAL A 185 2.41 5.74 10.11
N LEU A 186 1.49 6.71 9.94
CA LEU A 186 0.53 7.06 10.99
C LEU A 186 -0.42 5.90 11.33
N GLU A 187 -0.86 5.13 10.34
CA GLU A 187 -1.64 3.90 10.55
C GLU A 187 -0.86 2.89 11.39
N LEU A 188 0.43 2.66 11.11
CA LEU A 188 1.30 1.76 11.87
C LEU A 188 1.51 2.22 13.32
N LEU A 189 1.59 3.53 13.56
CA LEU A 189 1.75 4.13 14.89
C LEU A 189 0.49 4.04 15.73
N THR A 190 -0.67 4.29 15.11
CA THR A 190 -1.93 4.51 15.83
C THR A 190 -2.86 3.31 15.81
N LYS A 191 -2.62 2.35 14.93
CA LYS A 191 -3.54 1.24 14.61
C LYS A 191 -4.96 1.74 14.23
N ARG A 192 -5.09 2.98 13.78
CA ARG A 192 -6.34 3.53 13.24
C ARG A 192 -6.43 3.26 11.75
N GLN A 193 -7.63 3.02 11.26
CA GLN A 193 -7.88 2.74 9.84
C GLN A 193 -8.25 4.03 9.10
N PRO A 194 -7.36 4.60 8.26
CA PRO A 194 -7.62 5.86 7.56
C PRO A 194 -8.90 5.82 6.70
N LEU A 195 -9.13 4.70 5.98
CA LEU A 195 -10.33 4.53 5.16
C LEU A 195 -11.63 4.59 5.98
N GLU A 196 -11.67 3.95 7.14
CA GLU A 196 -12.88 3.99 7.99
C GLU A 196 -13.09 5.37 8.61
N MET A 197 -11.99 6.05 8.96
CA MET A 197 -12.06 7.43 9.43
C MET A 197 -12.60 8.35 8.32
N ALA A 198 -12.11 8.23 7.10
CA ALA A 198 -12.59 9.01 5.94
C ALA A 198 -14.09 8.76 5.66
N ARG A 199 -14.56 7.51 5.78
CA ARG A 199 -15.99 7.17 5.66
C ARG A 199 -16.86 7.85 6.72
N CYS A 200 -16.29 8.11 7.89
CA CYS A 200 -16.96 8.83 8.98
C CYS A 200 -16.77 10.35 8.89
N GLY A 201 -16.18 10.87 7.81
CA GLY A 201 -15.94 12.30 7.61
C GLY A 201 -14.78 12.85 8.46
N ALA A 202 -13.86 12.01 8.90
CA ALA A 202 -12.66 12.40 9.64
C ALA A 202 -11.41 12.03 8.84
N ASP A 203 -10.36 12.83 8.96
CA ASP A 203 -9.04 12.56 8.37
C ASP A 203 -8.04 12.20 9.47
N LEU A 204 -7.26 11.12 9.27
CA LEU A 204 -6.26 10.69 10.26
C LEU A 204 -5.15 11.72 10.42
N VAL A 205 -4.72 12.36 9.31
CA VAL A 205 -3.65 13.37 9.33
C VAL A 205 -4.11 14.57 10.13
N ASP A 206 -5.30 15.13 9.86
CA ASP A 206 -5.86 16.29 10.56
C ASP A 206 -5.99 16.03 12.05
N VAL A 207 -6.53 14.86 12.41
CA VAL A 207 -6.70 14.46 13.81
C VAL A 207 -5.34 14.31 14.50
N PHE A 208 -4.34 13.75 13.81
CA PHE A 208 -3.01 13.56 14.37
C PHE A 208 -2.25 14.89 14.52
N VAL A 209 -2.29 15.77 13.52
CA VAL A 209 -1.73 17.12 13.57
C VAL A 209 -2.32 17.89 14.76
N SER A 210 -3.66 17.91 14.89
CA SER A 210 -4.33 18.56 16.03
C SER A 210 -3.90 17.98 17.37
N ALA A 211 -3.63 16.69 17.47
CA ALA A 211 -3.15 16.06 18.69
C ALA A 211 -1.70 16.47 19.03
N VAL A 212 -0.86 16.65 18.01
CA VAL A 212 0.50 17.16 18.18
C VAL A 212 0.48 18.59 18.67
N GLU A 213 -0.32 19.47 18.04
CA GLU A 213 -0.46 20.89 18.44
C GLU A 213 -0.95 21.05 19.87
N ARG A 214 -1.83 20.16 20.32
CA ARG A 214 -2.37 20.14 21.69
C ARG A 214 -1.48 19.39 22.69
N ASN A 215 -0.30 18.94 22.31
CA ASN A 215 0.61 18.12 23.13
C ASN A 215 -0.04 16.83 23.70
N CYS A 216 -1.02 16.24 22.99
CA CYS A 216 -1.71 15.01 23.39
C CYS A 216 -1.51 13.84 22.40
N MET A 217 -0.52 13.93 21.50
CA MET A 217 -0.20 12.92 20.49
C MET A 217 -0.08 11.50 21.08
N MET A 218 0.53 11.35 22.27
CA MET A 218 0.70 10.03 22.90
C MET A 218 -0.63 9.31 23.17
N GLY A 219 -1.73 10.03 23.31
CA GLY A 219 -3.07 9.45 23.44
C GLY A 219 -3.63 8.85 22.15
N MET A 220 -2.96 9.06 21.02
CA MET A 220 -3.33 8.45 19.73
C MET A 220 -2.51 7.20 19.40
N ILE A 221 -1.39 6.99 20.07
CA ILE A 221 -0.47 5.89 19.79
C ILE A 221 -1.06 4.57 20.30
N ASP A 222 -0.92 3.51 19.47
CA ASP A 222 -1.31 2.16 19.83
C ASP A 222 -0.60 1.69 21.10
N ASN A 223 -1.34 1.02 21.98
CA ASN A 223 -0.81 0.54 23.27
C ASN A 223 0.42 -0.37 23.09
N GLU A 224 0.43 -1.22 22.08
CA GLU A 224 1.57 -2.09 21.81
C GLU A 224 2.83 -1.29 21.44
N VAL A 225 2.66 -0.18 20.73
CA VAL A 225 3.78 0.74 20.42
C VAL A 225 4.25 1.44 21.68
N LEU A 226 3.33 1.92 22.54
CA LEU A 226 3.66 2.56 23.81
C LEU A 226 4.43 1.63 24.76
N GLU A 227 4.14 0.32 24.73
CA GLU A 227 4.83 -0.68 25.55
C GLU A 227 6.22 -1.04 25.03
N GLN A 228 6.46 -0.96 23.72
CA GLN A 228 7.68 -1.47 23.07
C GLN A 228 8.67 -0.37 22.67
N ALA A 229 8.20 0.86 22.44
CA ALA A 229 9.02 1.97 21.96
C ALA A 229 9.30 3.02 23.04
N SER A 230 10.45 3.66 22.95
CA SER A 230 10.71 4.87 23.72
C SER A 230 9.89 6.06 23.20
N ARG A 231 9.58 6.99 24.09
CA ARG A 231 8.87 8.22 23.71
C ARG A 231 9.60 9.00 22.61
N ASP A 232 10.91 9.05 22.67
CA ASP A 232 11.76 9.73 21.69
C ASP A 232 11.70 9.05 20.31
N GLU A 233 11.68 7.73 20.28
CA GLU A 233 11.51 6.96 19.04
C GLU A 233 10.14 7.22 18.40
N ILE A 234 9.07 7.17 19.19
CA ILE A 234 7.70 7.48 18.73
C ILE A 234 7.66 8.89 18.14
N GLN A 235 8.25 9.86 18.82
CA GLN A 235 8.28 11.26 18.35
C GLN A 235 9.02 11.40 17.02
N ARG A 236 10.17 10.74 16.85
CA ARG A 236 10.93 10.77 15.58
C ARG A 236 10.16 10.15 14.42
N VAL A 237 9.50 9.02 14.65
CA VAL A 237 8.69 8.36 13.61
C VAL A 237 7.46 9.21 13.26
N ALA A 238 6.79 9.78 14.28
CA ALA A 238 5.68 10.69 14.06
C ALA A 238 6.10 11.93 13.26
N GLN A 239 7.27 12.50 13.58
CA GLN A 239 7.81 13.65 12.84
C GLN A 239 8.13 13.29 11.39
N LEU A 240 8.70 12.11 11.14
CA LEU A 240 8.93 11.63 9.77
C LEU A 240 7.61 11.50 9.00
N ALA A 241 6.57 10.91 9.60
CA ALA A 241 5.27 10.79 8.97
C ALA A 241 4.67 12.17 8.64
N LEU A 242 4.76 13.12 9.56
CA LEU A 242 4.29 14.50 9.35
C LEU A 242 5.05 15.23 8.23
N LEU A 243 6.34 14.97 8.06
CA LEU A 243 7.11 15.52 6.95
C LEU A 243 6.70 14.92 5.60
N CYS A 244 6.15 13.71 5.59
CA CYS A 244 5.66 13.07 4.35
C CYS A 244 4.28 13.61 3.92
N VAL A 245 3.47 14.09 4.86
CA VAL A 245 2.10 14.60 4.61
C VAL A 245 2.02 16.14 4.61
N ALA A 246 3.17 16.84 4.61
CA ALA A 246 3.28 18.29 4.62
C ALA A 246 3.30 18.89 3.21
#